data_dcee29406082af20f89b07e9d5d6991f
#
_entry.id   dcee29406082af20f89b07e9d5d6991f
#
_cell.length_a   1.000
_cell.length_b   1.000
_cell.length_c   1.000
_cell.angle_alpha   90.00
_cell.angle_beta   90.00
_cell.angle_gamma   90.00
#
_symmetry.space_group_name_H-M   'P 1'
#
loop_
_entity.id
_entity.type
_entity.pdbx_description
1 polymer ?
#
loop_
_entity_poly.entity_id
_entity_poly.type
_entity_poly.pdbx_seq_one_letter_code
_entity_poly.pdbx_strand_id
1 'polypeptide(L)'
;SVELTDGGGTITVSSEAGRYGKVFLTYNVTLNPALPDQGYFSGRGVGFNDGVRQAGSRQGVFRREGAIMKFWSLDDVTDGNMNYCETVMNLETETVEMTFYPF
;
A
#
# COMPACT_ATOMS: atom_id res chain seq x y z
N SER A 1 10.03 -5.86 -3.97
CA SER A 1 10.09 -6.28 -5.37
C SER A 1 8.87 -5.77 -6.14
N VAL A 2 9.02 -5.64 -7.43
CA VAL A 2 7.97 -5.18 -8.33
C VAL A 2 7.87 -6.17 -9.48
N GLU A 3 6.69 -6.77 -9.65
CA GLU A 3 6.40 -7.66 -10.76
C GLU A 3 5.22 -7.10 -11.54
N LEU A 4 5.47 -6.60 -12.74
CA LEU A 4 4.45 -5.97 -13.57
C LEU A 4 4.15 -6.82 -14.80
N THR A 5 2.85 -6.88 -15.14
CA THR A 5 2.34 -7.48 -16.36
C THR A 5 1.53 -6.42 -17.10
N ASP A 6 1.00 -6.77 -18.30
CA ASP A 6 0.21 -5.83 -19.10
C ASP A 6 -1.05 -5.32 -18.40
N GLY A 7 -1.63 -6.11 -17.51
CA GLY A 7 -2.87 -5.74 -16.80
C GLY A 7 -2.67 -5.27 -15.37
N GLY A 8 -1.46 -5.31 -14.84
CA GLY A 8 -1.18 -4.96 -13.46
C GLY A 8 0.07 -5.62 -12.94
N GLY A 9 0.08 -6.02 -11.67
CA GLY A 9 1.23 -6.68 -11.07
C GLY A 9 1.20 -6.66 -9.56
N THR A 10 2.31 -7.08 -8.97
CA THR A 10 2.49 -7.13 -7.53
C THR A 10 3.69 -6.29 -7.12
N ILE A 11 3.50 -5.47 -6.10
CA ILE A 11 4.56 -4.64 -5.50
C ILE A 11 4.68 -5.03 -4.05
N THR A 12 5.88 -5.40 -3.62
CA THR A 12 6.18 -5.72 -2.22
C THR A 12 7.25 -4.77 -1.72
N VAL A 13 6.96 -4.07 -0.64
CA VAL A 13 7.86 -3.05 -0.05
C VAL A 13 7.82 -3.14 1.46
N SER A 14 8.76 -2.47 2.12
CA SER A 14 8.72 -2.24 3.57
C SER A 14 8.73 -0.75 3.85
N SER A 15 8.14 -0.35 4.97
CA SER A 15 8.05 1.04 5.39
C SER A 15 7.95 1.12 6.91
N GLU A 16 8.19 2.31 7.45
CA GLU A 16 7.85 2.63 8.83
C GLU A 16 6.42 3.18 8.87
N ALA A 17 5.60 2.62 9.74
CA ALA A 17 4.17 2.94 9.80
C ALA A 17 3.75 3.32 11.23
N GLY A 18 4.34 4.38 11.77
CA GLY A 18 4.00 4.91 13.08
C GLY A 18 4.09 3.84 14.18
N ARG A 19 2.99 3.63 14.90
CA ARG A 19 2.95 2.68 16.01
C ARG A 19 3.11 1.22 15.61
N TYR A 20 2.94 0.89 14.33
CA TYR A 20 3.15 -0.47 13.82
C TYR A 20 4.62 -0.74 13.51
N GLY A 21 5.48 0.27 13.66
CA GLY A 21 6.91 0.13 13.39
C GLY A 21 7.20 -0.22 11.95
N LYS A 22 8.12 -1.14 11.74
CA LYS A 22 8.42 -1.62 10.39
C LYS A 22 7.32 -2.54 9.90
N VAL A 23 6.74 -2.19 8.77
CA VAL A 23 5.69 -2.98 8.13
C VAL A 23 6.15 -3.49 6.78
N PHE A 24 5.62 -4.65 6.40
CA PHE A 24 5.82 -5.26 5.09
C PHE A 24 4.50 -5.18 4.35
N LEU A 25 4.53 -4.62 3.16
CA LEU A 25 3.33 -4.28 2.40
C LEU A 25 3.33 -4.98 1.05
N THR A 26 2.18 -5.53 0.69
CA THR A 26 1.94 -6.10 -0.63
C THR A 26 0.80 -5.35 -1.30
N TYR A 27 1.03 -4.93 -2.53
CA TYR A 27 0.03 -4.26 -3.37
C TYR A 27 -0.18 -5.10 -4.62
N ASN A 28 -1.40 -5.60 -4.80
CA ASN A 28 -1.82 -6.28 -6.02
C ASN A 28 -2.58 -5.26 -6.86
N VAL A 29 -1.93 -4.72 -7.87
CA VAL A 29 -2.47 -3.62 -8.68
C VAL A 29 -3.10 -4.15 -9.95
N THR A 30 -4.22 -3.52 -10.33
CA THR A 30 -4.91 -3.79 -11.60
C THR A 30 -5.06 -2.46 -12.33
N LEU A 31 -4.55 -2.39 -13.55
CA LEU A 31 -4.59 -1.18 -14.33
C LEU A 31 -5.98 -0.94 -14.92
N ASN A 32 -6.39 0.32 -14.97
CA ASN A 32 -7.58 0.71 -15.72
C ASN A 32 -7.29 0.51 -17.21
N PRO A 33 -8.08 -0.30 -17.96
CA PRO A 33 -7.76 -0.60 -19.35
C PRO A 33 -7.75 0.63 -20.27
N ALA A 34 -8.54 1.64 -19.93
CA ALA A 34 -8.62 2.88 -20.72
C ALA A 34 -7.61 3.94 -20.27
N LEU A 35 -7.15 3.88 -19.03
CA LEU A 35 -6.27 4.87 -18.41
C LEU A 35 -5.19 4.13 -17.60
N PRO A 36 -4.13 3.60 -18.24
CA PRO A 36 -3.19 2.69 -17.59
C PRO A 36 -2.31 3.30 -16.51
N ASP A 37 -2.32 4.63 -16.34
CA ASP A 37 -1.62 5.30 -15.24
C ASP A 37 -2.46 5.37 -13.94
N GLN A 38 -3.59 4.68 -13.91
CA GLN A 38 -4.43 4.56 -12.73
C GLN A 38 -5.11 3.19 -12.69
N GLY A 39 -5.69 2.87 -11.54
CA GLY A 39 -6.43 1.63 -11.36
C GLY A 39 -6.79 1.41 -9.91
N TYR A 40 -7.02 0.16 -9.56
CA TYR A 40 -7.33 -0.22 -8.20
C TYR A 40 -6.32 -1.24 -7.68
N PHE A 41 -6.31 -1.42 -6.37
CA PHE A 41 -5.47 -2.43 -5.75
C PHE A 41 -6.15 -3.06 -4.55
N SER A 42 -5.68 -4.24 -4.22
CA SER A 42 -5.90 -4.90 -2.95
C SER A 42 -4.55 -5.34 -2.40
N GLY A 43 -4.44 -5.48 -1.10
CA GLY A 43 -3.19 -5.89 -0.52
C GLY A 43 -3.27 -6.14 0.96
N ARG A 44 -2.11 -6.30 1.54
CA ARG A 44 -1.96 -6.57 2.97
C ARG A 44 -0.75 -5.82 3.51
N GLY A 45 -0.85 -5.50 4.81
CA GLY A 45 0.29 -5.08 5.58
C GLY A 45 0.50 -6.00 6.77
N VAL A 46 1.73 -6.23 7.15
CA VAL A 46 2.10 -6.98 8.35
C VAL A 46 3.15 -6.19 9.11
N GLY A 47 2.92 -5.98 10.39
CA GLY A 47 3.87 -5.28 11.26
C GLY A 47 3.80 -5.80 12.68
N PHE A 48 4.62 -5.22 13.55
CA PHE A 48 4.66 -5.58 14.96
C PHE A 48 4.46 -4.31 15.80
N ASN A 49 3.49 -4.38 16.72
CA ASN A 49 3.24 -3.32 17.69
C ASN A 49 3.44 -3.90 19.08
N ASP A 50 4.46 -3.39 19.81
CA ASP A 50 4.85 -3.89 21.13
C ASP A 50 5.11 -5.41 21.14
N GLY A 51 5.75 -5.92 20.10
CA GLY A 51 6.05 -7.35 19.95
C GLY A 51 4.88 -8.20 19.50
N VAL A 52 3.69 -7.62 19.32
CA VAL A 52 2.50 -8.33 18.84
C VAL A 52 2.36 -8.13 17.34
N ARG A 53 2.26 -9.23 16.60
CA ARG A 53 2.05 -9.18 15.17
C ARG A 53 0.67 -8.65 14.85
N GLN A 54 0.63 -7.63 14.00
CA GLN A 54 -0.59 -7.08 13.45
C GLN A 54 -0.60 -7.25 11.94
N ALA A 55 -1.76 -7.46 11.37
CA ALA A 55 -1.94 -7.54 9.93
C ALA A 55 -3.13 -6.67 9.55
N GLY A 56 -3.10 -6.15 8.33
CA GLY A 56 -4.19 -5.33 7.83
C GLY A 56 -4.53 -5.69 6.39
N SER A 57 -5.82 -5.74 6.09
CA SER A 57 -6.28 -5.78 4.71
C SER A 57 -6.36 -4.36 4.18
N ARG A 58 -6.03 -4.18 2.92
CA ARG A 58 -5.96 -2.88 2.28
C ARG A 58 -6.61 -2.95 0.91
N GLN A 59 -7.39 -1.94 0.56
CA GLN A 59 -8.01 -1.86 -0.75
C GLN A 59 -8.27 -0.40 -1.11
N GLY A 60 -8.16 -0.08 -2.36
CA GLY A 60 -8.37 1.28 -2.83
C GLY A 60 -7.98 1.47 -4.28
N VAL A 61 -7.59 2.68 -4.60
CA VAL A 61 -7.21 3.10 -5.94
C VAL A 61 -5.81 3.70 -5.94
N PHE A 62 -5.22 3.75 -7.11
CA PHE A 62 -3.91 4.36 -7.26
C PHE A 62 -3.84 5.20 -8.54
N ARG A 63 -2.87 6.09 -8.56
CA ARG A 63 -2.50 6.87 -9.74
C ARG A 63 -0.99 6.95 -9.83
N ARG A 64 -0.48 6.81 -11.02
CA ARG A 64 0.95 6.86 -11.30
C ARG A 64 1.29 8.07 -12.15
N GLU A 65 2.39 8.72 -11.80
CA GLU A 65 2.99 9.77 -12.60
C GLU A 65 4.51 9.54 -12.62
N GLY A 66 5.02 9.05 -13.75
CA GLY A 66 6.43 8.64 -13.86
C GLY A 66 6.76 7.52 -12.87
N ALA A 67 7.79 7.75 -12.05
CA ALA A 67 8.22 6.81 -11.02
C ALA A 67 7.42 6.93 -9.71
N ILE A 68 6.52 7.90 -9.61
CA ILE A 68 5.75 8.14 -8.39
C ILE A 68 4.38 7.48 -8.52
N MET A 69 4.04 6.64 -7.53
CA MET A 69 2.70 6.07 -7.39
C MET A 69 2.08 6.59 -6.10
N LYS A 70 0.83 7.02 -6.20
CA LYS A 70 0.03 7.42 -5.05
C LYS A 70 -1.12 6.44 -4.88
N PHE A 71 -1.30 5.99 -3.64
CA PHE A 71 -2.36 5.04 -3.28
C PHE A 71 -3.26 5.66 -2.23
N TRP A 72 -4.56 5.44 -2.37
CA TRP A 72 -5.57 5.84 -1.39
C TRP A 72 -6.31 4.57 -1.00
N SER A 73 -6.26 4.22 0.28
CA SER A 73 -6.80 2.95 0.75
C SER A 73 -7.65 3.07 1.99
N LEU A 74 -8.52 2.08 2.16
CA LEU A 74 -9.21 1.81 3.40
C LEU A 74 -8.60 0.55 3.99
N ASP A 75 -8.13 0.64 5.23
CA ASP A 75 -7.38 -0.41 5.90
C ASP A 75 -8.15 -0.93 7.11
N ASP A 76 -8.23 -2.25 7.24
CA ASP A 76 -8.84 -2.93 8.39
C ASP A 76 -7.76 -3.75 9.08
N VAL A 77 -7.42 -3.39 10.31
CA VAL A 77 -6.27 -3.95 11.04
C VAL A 77 -6.73 -4.89 12.14
N THR A 78 -5.97 -5.94 12.38
CA THR A 78 -6.30 -6.97 13.37
C THR A 78 -6.35 -6.48 14.81
N ASP A 79 -5.82 -5.30 15.12
CA ASP A 79 -5.97 -4.66 16.43
C ASP A 79 -7.33 -3.95 16.61
N GLY A 80 -8.20 -3.99 15.60
CA GLY A 80 -9.51 -3.35 15.63
C GLY A 80 -9.55 -1.95 15.06
N ASN A 81 -8.41 -1.37 14.69
CA ASN A 81 -8.38 -0.05 14.05
C ASN A 81 -8.72 -0.15 12.58
N MET A 82 -9.45 0.84 12.11
CA MET A 82 -9.71 1.05 10.68
C MET A 82 -9.21 2.42 10.30
N ASN A 83 -8.52 2.52 9.17
CA ASN A 83 -7.90 3.76 8.74
C ASN A 83 -8.19 4.05 7.27
N TYR A 84 -8.25 5.34 6.94
CA TYR A 84 -7.99 5.82 5.59
C TYR A 84 -6.49 6.11 5.50
N CYS A 85 -5.84 5.64 4.46
CA CYS A 85 -4.40 5.78 4.30
C CYS A 85 -4.06 6.41 2.95
N GLU A 86 -3.15 7.35 2.96
CA GLU A 86 -2.52 7.90 1.76
C GLU A 86 -1.07 7.42 1.73
N THR A 87 -0.67 6.83 0.60
CA THR A 87 0.68 6.30 0.41
C THR A 87 1.32 6.94 -0.81
N VAL A 88 2.56 7.38 -0.67
CA VAL A 88 3.38 7.85 -1.78
C VAL A 88 4.57 6.91 -1.92
N MET A 89 4.70 6.32 -3.09
CA MET A 89 5.76 5.36 -3.39
C MET A 89 6.61 5.88 -4.55
N ASN A 90 7.92 5.85 -4.37
CA ASN A 90 8.88 6.12 -5.44
C ASN A 90 9.45 4.80 -5.93
N LEU A 91 9.14 4.43 -7.18
CA LEU A 91 9.55 3.15 -7.75
C LEU A 91 11.05 3.06 -8.06
N GLU A 92 11.72 4.18 -8.26
CA GLU A 92 13.16 4.19 -8.52
C GLU A 92 13.97 3.95 -7.25
N THR A 93 13.58 4.59 -6.16
CA THR A 93 14.29 4.50 -4.88
C THR A 93 13.70 3.44 -3.96
N GLU A 94 12.55 2.89 -4.31
CA GLU A 94 11.76 1.95 -3.50
C GLU A 94 11.39 2.51 -2.12
N THR A 95 11.28 3.84 -2.01
CA THR A 95 10.86 4.50 -0.79
C THR A 95 9.34 4.62 -0.71
N VAL A 96 8.81 4.52 0.50
CA VAL A 96 7.37 4.57 0.77
C VAL A 96 7.12 5.50 1.95
N GLU A 97 6.17 6.43 1.78
CA GLU A 97 5.68 7.29 2.85
C GLU A 97 4.17 7.07 3.00
N MET A 98 3.73 6.85 4.23
CA MET A 98 2.34 6.56 4.55
C MET A 98 1.81 7.55 5.57
N THR A 99 0.58 8.02 5.36
CA THR A 99 -0.14 8.87 6.29
C THR A 99 -1.49 8.23 6.60
N PHE A 100 -1.77 8.01 7.88
CA PHE A 100 -2.97 7.34 8.35
C PHE A 100 -3.94 8.33 8.99
N TYR A 101 -5.22 8.15 8.69
CA TYR A 101 -6.31 8.90 9.29
C TYR A 101 -7.30 7.88 9.89
N PRO A 102 -7.27 7.67 11.21
CA PRO A 102 -8.18 6.71 11.86
C PRO A 102 -9.64 7.14 11.73
N PHE A 103 -10.49 6.17 11.62
CA PHE A 103 -11.93 6.38 11.73
C PHE A 103 -12.37 6.54 13.17
#